data_4865132be2723e7c1cdc5d9f4b505c6d
#
_entry.id   4865132be2723e7c1cdc5d9f4b505c6d
#
_cell.length_a   1.000
_cell.length_b   1.000
_cell.length_c   1.000
_cell.angle_alpha   90.00
_cell.angle_beta   90.00
_cell.angle_gamma   90.00
#
_symmetry.space_group_name_H-M   'P 1'
#
loop_
_entity.id
_entity.type
_entity.pdbx_description
1 polymer ?
#
loop_
_entity_poly.entity_id
_entity_poly.type
_entity_poly.pdbx_seq_one_letter_code
_entity_poly.pdbx_strand_id
1 'polypeptide(L)'
;MSLDAILSGAGGATKLGAQMLNSMPVLLIPGLGGSPRIYAPVADALWGFGPVTVANHVRDDTMGAIARRILAEAPPRFALAGHSMGGYIAFEIMRQAPDRVAKLALINTQARPDSPEVRERRGGQLARVKAGGLHEVLDGLYPGFVHPSRHDDSTLRKLVHDMGDDVTSEGFVRQLTAIMARPDSRPTLATIRCPTLVLSSDTDNTLSNTLSAEMADGINGAKLVIIPDCGHLPQPEKPRETAEALVAWMQN
;
A
#
# COMPACT_ATOMS: atom_id res chain seq x y z
N MET A 1 -19.19 -18.99 47.30
CA MET A 1 -17.97 -18.61 46.62
C MET A 1 -17.83 -17.09 46.74
N SER A 2 -16.79 -16.64 47.48
CA SER A 2 -16.59 -15.24 47.89
C SER A 2 -16.09 -14.41 46.73
N LEU A 3 -16.45 -13.13 46.66
CA LEU A 3 -16.03 -12.14 45.69
C LEU A 3 -14.50 -11.98 45.58
N ASP A 4 -13.76 -12.38 46.60
CA ASP A 4 -12.30 -12.27 46.66
C ASP A 4 -11.57 -13.25 45.75
N ALA A 5 -12.22 -14.30 45.24
CA ALA A 5 -11.63 -15.24 44.29
C ALA A 5 -11.58 -14.69 42.82
N ILE A 6 -12.33 -13.62 42.55
CA ILE A 6 -12.44 -13.03 41.20
C ILE A 6 -11.35 -11.93 41.01
N LEU A 7 -10.78 -11.39 42.08
CA LEU A 7 -9.84 -10.28 42.04
C LEU A 7 -8.36 -10.71 42.04
N SER A 8 -8.04 -12.01 42.18
CA SER A 8 -6.64 -12.52 42.10
C SER A 8 -6.10 -12.63 40.67
N GLY A 9 -6.85 -12.18 39.65
CA GLY A 9 -6.43 -12.09 38.24
C GLY A 9 -5.71 -10.78 37.86
N ALA A 10 -5.27 -9.96 38.84
CA ALA A 10 -4.67 -8.65 38.59
C ALA A 10 -3.37 -8.64 37.73
N GLY A 11 -2.70 -9.79 37.58
CA GLY A 11 -1.53 -9.94 36.73
C GLY A 11 -1.82 -9.95 35.23
N GLY A 12 -3.04 -10.33 34.81
CA GLY A 12 -3.49 -10.35 33.42
C GLY A 12 -3.95 -8.98 32.91
N ALA A 13 -4.64 -8.22 33.77
CA ALA A 13 -5.18 -6.90 33.43
C ALA A 13 -4.08 -5.84 33.22
N THR A 14 -2.96 -5.92 33.92
CA THR A 14 -1.81 -5.02 33.74
C THR A 14 -1.04 -5.30 32.44
N LYS A 15 -0.92 -6.56 32.00
CA LYS A 15 -0.32 -6.89 30.71
C LYS A 15 -1.22 -6.49 29.56
N LEU A 16 -2.52 -6.71 29.63
CA LEU A 16 -3.49 -6.29 28.62
C LEU A 16 -3.58 -4.76 28.51
N GLY A 17 -3.58 -4.05 29.64
CA GLY A 17 -3.55 -2.58 29.71
C GLY A 17 -2.25 -1.99 29.11
N ALA A 18 -1.10 -2.59 29.41
CA ALA A 18 0.19 -2.17 28.85
C ALA A 18 0.28 -2.46 27.33
N GLN A 19 -0.34 -3.55 26.87
CA GLN A 19 -0.38 -3.91 25.44
C GLN A 19 -1.32 -2.98 24.65
N MET A 20 -2.41 -2.52 25.25
CA MET A 20 -3.30 -1.52 24.64
C MET A 20 -2.67 -0.11 24.61
N LEU A 21 -1.79 0.23 25.54
CA LEU A 21 -1.05 1.51 25.53
C LEU A 21 0.02 1.57 24.42
N ASN A 22 0.43 0.45 23.85
CA ASN A 22 1.39 0.36 22.74
C ASN A 22 0.73 -0.02 21.39
N SER A 23 -0.59 0.07 21.30
CA SER A 23 -1.30 -0.21 20.05
C SER A 23 -0.93 0.80 18.97
N MET A 24 -0.41 0.32 17.83
CA MET A 24 -0.07 1.14 16.65
C MET A 24 -1.06 0.87 15.54
N PRO A 25 -2.01 1.78 15.27
CA PRO A 25 -2.91 1.63 14.13
C PRO A 25 -2.12 1.50 12.82
N VAL A 26 -2.57 0.60 11.94
CA VAL A 26 -1.96 0.37 10.64
C VAL A 26 -2.90 0.86 9.56
N LEU A 27 -2.42 1.77 8.73
CA LEU A 27 -3.13 2.33 7.59
C LEU A 27 -2.52 1.76 6.30
N LEU A 28 -3.32 1.05 5.52
CA LEU A 28 -2.94 0.39 4.28
C LEU A 28 -3.56 1.15 3.10
N ILE A 29 -2.77 1.47 2.06
CA ILE A 29 -3.25 2.17 0.87
C ILE A 29 -3.01 1.29 -0.36
N PRO A 30 -4.08 0.86 -1.07
CA PRO A 30 -3.96 0.04 -2.27
C PRO A 30 -3.36 0.78 -3.47
N GLY A 31 -3.01 0.01 -4.52
CA GLY A 31 -2.58 0.51 -5.82
C GLY A 31 -3.72 0.99 -6.71
N LEU A 32 -3.39 1.32 -7.96
CA LEU A 32 -4.36 1.62 -9.03
C LEU A 32 -5.32 0.44 -9.24
N GLY A 33 -6.62 0.71 -9.25
CA GLY A 33 -7.64 -0.32 -9.38
C GLY A 33 -7.73 -1.27 -8.19
N GLY A 34 -6.93 -1.04 -7.13
CA GLY A 34 -6.91 -1.87 -5.94
C GLY A 34 -7.97 -1.48 -4.91
N SER A 35 -8.51 -2.48 -4.21
CA SER A 35 -9.47 -2.34 -3.11
C SER A 35 -8.94 -3.03 -1.85
N PRO A 36 -9.69 -3.05 -0.73
CA PRO A 36 -9.29 -3.78 0.48
C PRO A 36 -8.93 -5.25 0.25
N ARG A 37 -9.44 -5.86 -0.82
CA ARG A 37 -9.17 -7.27 -1.17
C ARG A 37 -7.69 -7.58 -1.34
N ILE A 38 -6.88 -6.61 -1.82
CA ILE A 38 -5.43 -6.86 -2.01
C ILE A 38 -4.70 -7.15 -0.71
N TYR A 39 -5.15 -6.55 0.40
CA TYR A 39 -4.52 -6.73 1.70
C TYR A 39 -5.13 -7.88 2.52
N ALA A 40 -6.27 -8.46 2.10
CA ALA A 40 -6.93 -9.54 2.83
C ALA A 40 -5.98 -10.69 3.21
N PRO A 41 -5.04 -11.15 2.33
CA PRO A 41 -4.15 -12.25 2.65
C PRO A 41 -3.12 -11.96 3.75
N VAL A 42 -2.88 -10.68 4.09
CA VAL A 42 -1.83 -10.26 5.02
C VAL A 42 -2.35 -9.45 6.21
N ALA A 43 -3.62 -9.04 6.20
CA ALA A 43 -4.20 -8.17 7.22
C ALA A 43 -4.19 -8.80 8.62
N ASP A 44 -4.48 -10.09 8.73
CA ASP A 44 -4.51 -10.81 10.00
C ASP A 44 -3.16 -10.79 10.72
N ALA A 45 -2.05 -10.84 9.98
CA ALA A 45 -0.71 -10.78 10.54
C ALA A 45 -0.40 -9.42 11.19
N LEU A 46 -1.09 -8.36 10.78
CA LEU A 46 -0.93 -7.00 11.31
C LEU A 46 -1.88 -6.70 12.47
N TRP A 47 -2.94 -7.49 12.64
CA TRP A 47 -3.97 -7.27 13.66
C TRP A 47 -3.43 -7.19 15.08
N GLY A 48 -2.38 -7.97 15.38
CA GLY A 48 -1.76 -8.00 16.71
C GLY A 48 -1.06 -6.69 17.12
N PHE A 49 -0.80 -5.77 16.19
CA PHE A 49 -0.15 -4.48 16.47
C PHE A 49 -1.16 -3.36 16.76
N GLY A 50 -2.40 -3.49 16.30
CA GLY A 50 -3.45 -2.50 16.51
C GLY A 50 -4.53 -2.57 15.41
N PRO A 51 -5.47 -1.62 15.39
CA PRO A 51 -6.48 -1.54 14.35
C PRO A 51 -5.86 -1.46 12.95
N VAL A 52 -6.34 -2.29 12.02
CA VAL A 52 -5.93 -2.28 10.61
C VAL A 52 -7.03 -1.65 9.78
N THR A 53 -6.70 -0.59 9.05
CA THR A 53 -7.63 0.14 8.17
C THR A 53 -7.08 0.18 6.76
N VAL A 54 -7.92 -0.08 5.77
CA VAL A 54 -7.60 0.13 4.36
C VAL A 54 -8.24 1.43 3.90
N ALA A 55 -7.42 2.39 3.46
CA ALA A 55 -7.89 3.71 3.07
C ALA A 55 -8.67 3.70 1.76
N ASN A 56 -9.74 4.48 1.69
CA ASN A 56 -10.46 4.75 0.47
C ASN A 56 -9.77 5.88 -0.33
N HIS A 57 -9.32 5.59 -1.55
CA HIS A 57 -8.55 6.50 -2.40
C HIS A 57 -9.17 6.70 -3.79
N VAL A 58 -10.50 6.51 -3.91
CA VAL A 58 -11.21 6.57 -5.20
C VAL A 58 -12.01 7.87 -5.43
N ARG A 59 -12.06 8.78 -4.43
CA ARG A 59 -12.98 9.91 -4.44
C ARG A 59 -12.41 11.20 -5.02
N ASP A 60 -11.09 11.32 -5.08
CA ASP A 60 -10.39 12.53 -5.53
C ASP A 60 -9.46 12.20 -6.70
N ASP A 61 -9.10 13.21 -7.48
CA ASP A 61 -8.33 13.10 -8.73
C ASP A 61 -6.94 13.76 -8.67
N THR A 62 -6.49 14.12 -7.47
CA THR A 62 -5.12 14.58 -7.21
C THR A 62 -4.54 13.90 -5.98
N MET A 63 -3.22 13.59 -5.99
CA MET A 63 -2.55 12.94 -4.85
C MET A 63 -2.74 13.75 -3.56
N GLY A 64 -2.63 15.09 -3.66
CA GLY A 64 -2.80 15.97 -2.51
C GLY A 64 -4.21 15.95 -1.91
N ALA A 65 -5.26 15.84 -2.71
CA ALA A 65 -6.64 15.76 -2.24
C ALA A 65 -6.92 14.37 -1.63
N ILE A 66 -6.43 13.29 -2.27
CA ILE A 66 -6.53 11.94 -1.73
C ILE A 66 -5.85 11.87 -0.35
N ALA A 67 -4.61 12.37 -0.23
CA ALA A 67 -3.88 12.38 1.02
C ALA A 67 -4.60 13.16 2.13
N ARG A 68 -5.13 14.35 1.83
CA ARG A 68 -5.91 15.15 2.80
C ARG A 68 -7.15 14.41 3.30
N ARG A 69 -7.90 13.75 2.40
CA ARG A 69 -9.08 12.96 2.78
C ARG A 69 -8.70 11.81 3.69
N ILE A 70 -7.66 11.05 3.32
CA ILE A 70 -7.17 9.95 4.15
C ILE A 70 -6.72 10.47 5.52
N LEU A 71 -5.98 11.56 5.58
CA LEU A 71 -5.53 12.17 6.83
C LEU A 71 -6.68 12.66 7.72
N ALA A 72 -7.79 13.10 7.14
CA ALA A 72 -8.98 13.51 7.90
C ALA A 72 -9.67 12.34 8.61
N GLU A 73 -9.57 11.12 8.05
CA GLU A 73 -10.19 9.91 8.57
C GLU A 73 -9.20 9.06 9.41
N ALA A 74 -7.90 9.26 9.23
CA ALA A 74 -6.85 8.45 9.87
C ALA A 74 -6.69 8.78 11.37
N PRO A 75 -6.25 7.81 12.20
CA PRO A 75 -5.85 8.05 13.57
C PRO A 75 -4.79 9.14 13.69
N PRO A 76 -4.64 9.81 14.87
CA PRO A 76 -3.64 10.85 15.07
C PRO A 76 -2.21 10.43 14.74
N ARG A 77 -1.87 9.16 15.01
CA ARG A 77 -0.56 8.56 14.69
C ARG A 77 -0.75 7.12 14.25
N PHE A 78 -0.04 6.69 13.19
CA PHE A 78 -0.23 5.37 12.57
C PHE A 78 1.04 4.89 11.86
N ALA A 79 1.14 3.57 11.65
CA ALA A 79 2.04 2.97 10.69
C ALA A 79 1.36 2.99 9.31
N LEU A 80 2.08 3.42 8.27
CA LEU A 80 1.57 3.63 6.91
C LEU A 80 2.21 2.64 5.94
N ALA A 81 1.40 1.85 5.23
CA ALA A 81 1.87 1.01 4.13
C ALA A 81 1.15 1.36 2.83
N GLY A 82 1.91 1.72 1.80
CA GLY A 82 1.38 2.06 0.48
C GLY A 82 1.90 1.13 -0.61
N HIS A 83 0.99 0.48 -1.33
CA HIS A 83 1.30 -0.38 -2.47
C HIS A 83 1.14 0.39 -3.78
N SER A 84 2.15 0.37 -4.65
CA SER A 84 2.09 0.97 -5.99
C SER A 84 1.62 2.44 -5.94
N MET A 85 0.46 2.79 -6.50
CA MET A 85 -0.15 4.12 -6.34
C MET A 85 -0.28 4.53 -4.86
N GLY A 86 -0.55 3.59 -3.96
CA GLY A 86 -0.60 3.85 -2.52
C GLY A 86 0.71 4.42 -1.97
N GLY A 87 1.85 4.06 -2.55
CA GLY A 87 3.15 4.65 -2.25
C GLY A 87 3.25 6.11 -2.70
N TYR A 88 2.67 6.47 -3.86
CA TYR A 88 2.61 7.88 -4.31
C TYR A 88 1.79 8.73 -3.34
N ILE A 89 0.67 8.17 -2.86
CA ILE A 89 -0.17 8.80 -1.84
C ILE A 89 0.58 8.90 -0.51
N ALA A 90 1.35 7.85 -0.14
CA ALA A 90 2.15 7.86 1.09
C ALA A 90 3.20 8.98 1.06
N PHE A 91 3.87 9.24 -0.05
CA PHE A 91 4.77 10.39 -0.18
C PHE A 91 4.04 11.73 0.02
N GLU A 92 2.82 11.84 -0.45
CA GLU A 92 2.03 13.04 -0.24
C GLU A 92 1.59 13.20 1.22
N ILE A 93 1.26 12.11 1.91
CA ILE A 93 1.00 12.09 3.35
C ILE A 93 2.27 12.52 4.12
N MET A 94 3.45 12.03 3.72
CA MET A 94 4.73 12.45 4.32
C MET A 94 5.02 13.95 4.13
N ARG A 95 4.57 14.55 3.04
CA ARG A 95 4.69 16.02 2.83
C ARG A 95 3.72 16.82 3.69
N GLN A 96 2.50 16.31 3.88
CA GLN A 96 1.43 17.05 4.58
C GLN A 96 1.46 16.85 6.09
N ALA A 97 1.83 15.66 6.58
CA ALA A 97 1.74 15.30 7.99
C ALA A 97 2.81 14.25 8.41
N PRO A 98 4.11 14.54 8.25
CA PRO A 98 5.18 13.58 8.54
C PRO A 98 5.16 13.08 9.99
N ASP A 99 4.80 13.93 10.95
CA ASP A 99 4.80 13.59 12.39
C ASP A 99 3.71 12.59 12.78
N ARG A 100 2.70 12.40 11.93
CA ARG A 100 1.64 11.40 12.13
C ARG A 100 2.07 9.99 11.70
N VAL A 101 3.08 9.86 10.84
CA VAL A 101 3.56 8.57 10.33
C VAL A 101 4.66 8.04 11.25
N ALA A 102 4.29 7.05 12.07
CA ALA A 102 5.22 6.41 13.00
C ALA A 102 6.20 5.46 12.32
N LYS A 103 5.75 4.80 11.25
CA LYS A 103 6.51 3.85 10.41
C LYS A 103 5.97 3.92 8.99
N LEU A 104 6.84 3.71 7.99
CA LEU A 104 6.48 3.74 6.57
C LEU A 104 6.86 2.43 5.89
N ALA A 105 5.96 1.85 5.10
CA ALA A 105 6.26 0.75 4.18
C ALA A 105 5.87 1.16 2.74
N LEU A 106 6.83 1.09 1.83
CA LEU A 106 6.69 1.38 0.41
C LEU A 106 6.77 0.06 -0.35
N ILE A 107 5.64 -0.41 -0.89
CA ILE A 107 5.50 -1.74 -1.47
C ILE A 107 5.36 -1.60 -2.98
N ASN A 108 6.28 -2.18 -3.77
CA ASN A 108 6.28 -2.15 -5.23
C ASN A 108 5.84 -0.79 -5.79
N THR A 109 6.57 0.25 -5.42
CA THR A 109 6.29 1.64 -5.76
C THR A 109 7.55 2.39 -6.21
N GLN A 110 7.45 3.67 -6.49
CA GLN A 110 8.57 4.52 -6.90
C GLN A 110 8.36 5.98 -6.49
N ALA A 111 9.47 6.74 -6.46
CA ALA A 111 9.43 8.18 -6.16
C ALA A 111 9.38 9.09 -7.40
N ARG A 112 9.58 8.54 -8.60
CA ARG A 112 9.64 9.32 -9.85
C ARG A 112 8.25 9.65 -10.40
N PRO A 113 8.07 10.77 -11.11
CA PRO A 113 6.87 11.01 -11.92
C PRO A 113 6.85 10.07 -13.14
N ASP A 114 5.73 10.01 -13.85
CA ASP A 114 5.64 9.29 -15.11
C ASP A 114 6.54 9.94 -16.17
N SER A 115 7.24 9.11 -16.96
CA SER A 115 7.86 9.58 -18.20
C SER A 115 6.80 10.01 -19.22
N PRO A 116 7.17 10.78 -20.28
CA PRO A 116 6.24 11.13 -21.34
C PRO A 116 5.51 9.92 -21.95
N GLU A 117 6.27 8.84 -22.22
CA GLU A 117 5.75 7.61 -22.82
C GLU A 117 4.78 6.87 -21.90
N VAL A 118 5.09 6.82 -20.59
CA VAL A 118 4.19 6.24 -19.59
C VAL A 118 2.92 7.08 -19.46
N ARG A 119 3.04 8.39 -19.50
CA ARG A 119 1.91 9.31 -19.45
C ARG A 119 0.99 9.17 -20.67
N GLU A 120 1.55 9.05 -21.86
CA GLU A 120 0.79 8.80 -23.09
C GLU A 120 0.01 7.48 -23.01
N ARG A 121 0.69 6.39 -22.60
CA ARG A 121 0.04 5.08 -22.40
C ARG A 121 -1.13 5.17 -21.42
N ARG A 122 -0.95 5.87 -20.27
CA ARG A 122 -2.03 6.09 -19.29
C ARG A 122 -3.17 6.95 -19.86
N GLY A 123 -2.87 7.90 -20.75
CA GLY A 123 -3.88 8.65 -21.47
C GLY A 123 -4.78 7.76 -22.34
N GLY A 124 -4.19 6.78 -23.03
CA GLY A 124 -4.93 5.75 -23.76
C GLY A 124 -5.80 4.87 -22.85
N GLN A 125 -5.26 4.42 -21.72
CA GLN A 125 -6.01 3.66 -20.70
C GLN A 125 -7.20 4.49 -20.17
N LEU A 126 -6.96 5.76 -19.82
CA LEU A 126 -7.99 6.69 -19.36
C LEU A 126 -9.13 6.84 -20.37
N ALA A 127 -8.81 7.04 -21.65
CA ALA A 127 -9.78 7.13 -22.72
C ALA A 127 -10.59 5.85 -22.85
N ARG A 128 -9.95 4.69 -22.78
CA ARG A 128 -10.60 3.39 -22.86
C ARG A 128 -11.58 3.15 -21.71
N VAL A 129 -11.15 3.44 -20.45
CA VAL A 129 -12.04 3.30 -19.29
C VAL A 129 -13.25 4.24 -19.38
N LYS A 130 -13.06 5.50 -19.83
CA LYS A 130 -14.17 6.43 -20.07
C LYS A 130 -15.16 5.95 -21.13
N ALA A 131 -14.70 5.11 -22.06
CA ALA A 131 -15.55 4.45 -23.07
C ALA A 131 -16.21 3.15 -22.58
N GLY A 132 -16.10 2.80 -21.28
CA GLY A 132 -16.69 1.60 -20.69
C GLY A 132 -15.77 0.38 -20.66
N GLY A 133 -14.52 0.48 -21.11
CA GLY A 133 -13.58 -0.63 -21.22
C GLY A 133 -12.71 -0.84 -19.98
N LEU A 134 -13.24 -0.75 -18.75
CA LEU A 134 -12.46 -0.97 -17.53
C LEU A 134 -11.83 -2.37 -17.49
N HIS A 135 -12.62 -3.43 -17.70
CA HIS A 135 -12.13 -4.80 -17.65
C HIS A 135 -11.09 -5.08 -18.74
N GLU A 136 -11.26 -4.51 -19.95
CA GLU A 136 -10.26 -4.64 -21.01
C GLU A 136 -8.92 -3.99 -20.62
N VAL A 137 -8.97 -2.84 -19.93
CA VAL A 137 -7.75 -2.18 -19.42
C VAL A 137 -7.11 -3.03 -18.31
N LEU A 138 -7.89 -3.62 -17.41
CA LEU A 138 -7.40 -4.50 -16.36
C LEU A 138 -6.76 -5.77 -16.94
N ASP A 139 -7.39 -6.40 -17.95
CA ASP A 139 -6.82 -7.54 -18.66
C ASP A 139 -5.51 -7.20 -19.36
N GLY A 140 -5.42 -6.03 -19.96
CA GLY A 140 -4.17 -5.55 -20.57
C GLY A 140 -3.06 -5.25 -19.56
N LEU A 141 -3.40 -4.88 -18.32
CA LEU A 141 -2.46 -4.63 -17.22
C LEU A 141 -2.04 -5.91 -16.49
N TYR A 142 -2.90 -6.92 -16.47
CA TYR A 142 -2.72 -8.14 -15.66
C TYR A 142 -1.37 -8.85 -15.87
N PRO A 143 -0.86 -9.06 -17.11
CA PRO A 143 0.44 -9.69 -17.31
C PRO A 143 1.62 -8.92 -16.68
N GLY A 144 1.48 -7.59 -16.54
CA GLY A 144 2.46 -6.76 -15.82
C GLY A 144 2.31 -6.81 -14.30
N PHE A 145 1.14 -7.21 -13.80
CA PHE A 145 0.85 -7.24 -12.37
C PHE A 145 1.32 -8.50 -11.67
N VAL A 146 1.44 -9.61 -12.38
CA VAL A 146 1.75 -10.91 -11.76
C VAL A 146 3.05 -11.49 -12.31
N HIS A 147 3.67 -12.37 -11.54
CA HIS A 147 4.81 -13.14 -12.01
C HIS A 147 4.43 -13.94 -13.28
N PRO A 148 5.33 -14.12 -14.29
CA PRO A 148 5.01 -14.82 -15.54
C PRO A 148 4.37 -16.20 -15.37
N SER A 149 4.76 -16.96 -14.34
CA SER A 149 4.14 -18.26 -14.03
C SER A 149 2.68 -18.18 -13.59
N ARG A 150 2.15 -16.98 -13.36
CA ARG A 150 0.78 -16.72 -12.89
C ARG A 150 -0.08 -16.04 -13.95
N HIS A 151 0.40 -15.91 -15.21
CA HIS A 151 -0.37 -15.28 -16.29
C HIS A 151 -1.70 -15.99 -16.56
N ASP A 152 -1.75 -17.31 -16.35
CA ASP A 152 -2.97 -18.12 -16.54
C ASP A 152 -3.74 -18.37 -15.23
N ASP A 153 -3.38 -17.69 -14.13
CA ASP A 153 -4.06 -17.83 -12.85
C ASP A 153 -5.40 -17.09 -12.87
N SER A 154 -6.47 -17.85 -13.09
CA SER A 154 -7.84 -17.31 -13.14
C SER A 154 -8.30 -16.72 -11.80
N THR A 155 -7.78 -17.20 -10.67
CA THR A 155 -8.12 -16.69 -9.34
C THR A 155 -7.54 -15.29 -9.12
N LEU A 156 -6.25 -15.10 -9.46
CA LEU A 156 -5.63 -13.76 -9.38
C LEU A 156 -6.24 -12.80 -10.40
N ARG A 157 -6.55 -13.26 -11.63
CA ARG A 157 -7.23 -12.43 -12.63
C ARG A 157 -8.60 -11.98 -12.13
N LYS A 158 -9.38 -12.93 -11.58
CA LYS A 158 -10.67 -12.60 -10.97
C LYS A 158 -10.52 -11.59 -9.82
N LEU A 159 -9.52 -11.75 -8.95
CA LEU A 159 -9.24 -10.79 -7.88
C LEU A 159 -8.99 -9.38 -8.43
N VAL A 160 -8.22 -9.25 -9.52
CA VAL A 160 -7.95 -7.94 -10.17
C VAL A 160 -9.25 -7.32 -10.71
N HIS A 161 -10.12 -8.12 -11.33
CA HIS A 161 -11.43 -7.66 -11.81
C HIS A 161 -12.34 -7.26 -10.66
N ASP A 162 -12.49 -8.10 -9.61
CA ASP A 162 -13.30 -7.80 -8.43
C ASP A 162 -12.85 -6.49 -7.74
N MET A 163 -11.53 -6.23 -7.67
CA MET A 163 -11.00 -4.97 -7.16
C MET A 163 -11.36 -3.79 -8.06
N GLY A 164 -11.27 -3.97 -9.37
CA GLY A 164 -11.69 -2.95 -10.35
C GLY A 164 -13.17 -2.59 -10.22
N ASP A 165 -14.02 -3.58 -10.00
CA ASP A 165 -15.46 -3.38 -9.77
C ASP A 165 -15.74 -2.62 -8.46
N ASP A 166 -15.01 -2.95 -7.37
CA ASP A 166 -15.08 -2.20 -6.09
C ASP A 166 -14.66 -0.73 -6.27
N VAL A 167 -13.68 -0.45 -7.14
CA VAL A 167 -13.16 0.90 -7.43
C VAL A 167 -14.09 1.67 -8.36
N THR A 168 -14.76 1.00 -9.26
CA THR A 168 -15.59 1.50 -10.37
C THR A 168 -14.80 2.21 -11.49
N SER A 169 -15.41 2.39 -12.66
CA SER A 169 -14.79 3.14 -13.76
C SER A 169 -14.48 4.59 -13.39
N GLU A 170 -15.37 5.25 -12.66
CA GLU A 170 -15.17 6.64 -12.20
C GLU A 170 -14.01 6.76 -11.23
N GLY A 171 -13.91 5.83 -10.26
CA GLY A 171 -12.79 5.79 -9.32
C GLY A 171 -11.47 5.55 -10.04
N PHE A 172 -11.42 4.60 -10.96
CA PHE A 172 -10.23 4.30 -11.76
C PHE A 172 -9.78 5.50 -12.61
N VAL A 173 -10.74 6.23 -13.22
CA VAL A 173 -10.46 7.46 -13.97
C VAL A 173 -9.83 8.52 -13.07
N ARG A 174 -10.35 8.75 -11.85
CA ARG A 174 -9.76 9.69 -10.89
C ARG A 174 -8.37 9.26 -10.47
N GLN A 175 -8.16 7.98 -10.19
CA GLN A 175 -6.86 7.43 -9.84
C GLN A 175 -5.83 7.64 -10.95
N LEU A 176 -6.15 7.31 -12.21
CA LEU A 176 -5.25 7.56 -13.35
C LEU A 176 -4.93 9.06 -13.49
N THR A 177 -5.93 9.93 -13.34
CA THR A 177 -5.75 11.38 -13.40
C THR A 177 -4.76 11.84 -12.32
N ALA A 178 -4.95 11.39 -11.08
CA ALA A 178 -4.05 11.70 -9.97
C ALA A 178 -2.62 11.20 -10.22
N ILE A 179 -2.46 9.98 -10.75
CA ILE A 179 -1.15 9.40 -11.05
C ILE A 179 -0.41 10.23 -12.11
N MET A 180 -1.08 10.59 -13.22
CA MET A 180 -0.46 11.36 -14.30
C MET A 180 -0.03 12.76 -13.88
N ALA A 181 -0.68 13.34 -12.87
CA ALA A 181 -0.39 14.67 -12.34
C ALA A 181 0.56 14.66 -11.13
N ARG A 182 1.00 13.48 -10.66
CA ARG A 182 1.81 13.41 -9.44
C ARG A 182 3.15 14.13 -9.59
N PRO A 183 3.62 14.79 -8.53
CA PRO A 183 4.93 15.42 -8.54
C PRO A 183 6.06 14.39 -8.43
N ASP A 184 7.28 14.83 -8.69
CA ASP A 184 8.50 14.10 -8.34
C ASP A 184 8.64 14.04 -6.81
N SER A 185 8.69 12.83 -6.25
CA SER A 185 8.82 12.58 -4.82
C SER A 185 10.25 12.28 -4.37
N ARG A 186 11.25 12.24 -5.27
CA ARG A 186 12.65 12.01 -4.90
C ARG A 186 13.17 13.04 -3.88
N PRO A 187 12.84 14.34 -3.96
CA PRO A 187 13.23 15.29 -2.91
C PRO A 187 12.65 14.98 -1.52
N THR A 188 11.51 14.27 -1.47
CA THR A 188 10.87 13.88 -0.19
C THR A 188 11.64 12.76 0.51
N LEU A 189 12.36 11.89 -0.22
CA LEU A 189 13.05 10.73 0.37
C LEU A 189 13.97 11.12 1.52
N ALA A 190 14.82 12.13 1.31
CA ALA A 190 15.76 12.61 2.31
C ALA A 190 15.10 13.28 3.53
N THR A 191 13.80 13.59 3.48
CA THR A 191 13.06 14.19 4.60
C THR A 191 12.40 13.16 5.51
N ILE A 192 12.29 11.90 5.07
CA ILE A 192 11.67 10.81 5.84
C ILE A 192 12.57 10.43 7.00
N ARG A 193 12.01 10.42 8.23
CA ARG A 193 12.75 10.15 9.48
C ARG A 193 12.25 8.92 10.25
N CYS A 194 11.06 8.42 9.91
CA CYS A 194 10.52 7.24 10.57
C CYS A 194 11.16 5.94 10.03
N PRO A 195 11.16 4.84 10.80
CA PRO A 195 11.58 3.53 10.33
C PRO A 195 10.85 3.16 9.04
N THR A 196 11.61 2.87 7.98
CA THR A 196 11.06 2.64 6.65
C THR A 196 11.43 1.28 6.09
N LEU A 197 10.43 0.56 5.59
CA LEU A 197 10.58 -0.64 4.76
C LEU A 197 10.33 -0.25 3.30
N VAL A 198 11.25 -0.60 2.42
CA VAL A 198 11.02 -0.68 0.98
C VAL A 198 10.90 -2.15 0.62
N LEU A 199 9.70 -2.58 0.23
CA LEU A 199 9.44 -3.96 -0.17
C LEU A 199 9.27 -3.99 -1.68
N SER A 200 10.05 -4.84 -2.34
CA SER A 200 10.03 -5.03 -3.79
C SER A 200 9.88 -6.50 -4.14
N SER A 201 9.48 -6.78 -5.36
CA SER A 201 9.42 -8.12 -5.93
C SER A 201 10.47 -8.25 -7.02
N ASP A 202 11.13 -9.40 -7.13
CA ASP A 202 12.24 -9.60 -8.08
C ASP A 202 11.82 -9.58 -9.55
N THR A 203 10.56 -9.93 -9.82
CA THR A 203 9.98 -10.02 -11.17
C THR A 203 8.81 -9.05 -11.37
N ASP A 204 8.88 -7.87 -10.74
CA ASP A 204 7.89 -6.80 -10.98
C ASP A 204 8.11 -6.19 -12.39
N ASN A 205 7.23 -6.57 -13.33
CA ASN A 205 7.25 -6.07 -14.71
C ASN A 205 6.61 -4.67 -14.86
N THR A 206 5.99 -4.15 -13.80
CA THR A 206 5.43 -2.80 -13.78
C THR A 206 6.45 -1.77 -13.32
N LEU A 207 7.24 -2.10 -12.28
CA LEU A 207 8.23 -1.20 -11.67
C LEU A 207 9.53 -1.96 -11.38
N SER A 208 10.61 -1.53 -12.03
CA SER A 208 11.94 -2.14 -11.85
C SER A 208 12.45 -2.01 -10.40
N ASN A 209 13.16 -3.03 -9.93
CA ASN A 209 13.85 -3.04 -8.63
C ASN A 209 14.87 -1.90 -8.46
N THR A 210 15.36 -1.32 -9.53
CA THR A 210 16.25 -0.15 -9.46
C THR A 210 15.54 1.07 -8.87
N LEU A 211 14.22 1.19 -9.05
CA LEU A 211 13.40 2.24 -8.45
C LEU A 211 13.21 2.03 -6.95
N SER A 212 13.13 0.78 -6.52
CA SER A 212 13.08 0.41 -5.10
C SER A 212 14.43 0.66 -4.41
N ALA A 213 15.54 0.33 -5.07
CA ALA A 213 16.89 0.65 -4.59
C ALA A 213 17.09 2.18 -4.46
N GLU A 214 16.65 2.97 -5.45
CA GLU A 214 16.69 4.45 -5.38
C GLU A 214 15.95 4.98 -4.13
N MET A 215 14.79 4.43 -3.81
CA MET A 215 14.05 4.86 -2.61
C MET A 215 14.78 4.44 -1.32
N ALA A 216 15.30 3.22 -1.27
CA ALA A 216 16.02 2.72 -0.10
C ALA A 216 17.31 3.52 0.15
N ASP A 217 18.05 3.85 -0.89
CA ASP A 217 19.28 4.67 -0.81
C ASP A 217 18.96 6.13 -0.44
N GLY A 218 17.82 6.65 -0.89
CA GLY A 218 17.39 8.02 -0.62
C GLY A 218 16.79 8.24 0.77
N ILE A 219 16.35 7.20 1.47
CA ILE A 219 15.73 7.27 2.80
C ILE A 219 16.72 6.76 3.85
N ASN A 220 17.14 7.63 4.76
CA ASN A 220 18.11 7.26 5.78
C ASN A 220 17.59 6.13 6.69
N GLY A 221 18.34 5.01 6.74
CA GLY A 221 18.01 3.84 7.57
C GLY A 221 16.87 2.97 7.01
N ALA A 222 16.43 3.18 5.77
CA ALA A 222 15.46 2.29 5.14
C ALA A 222 16.02 0.87 4.96
N LYS A 223 15.15 -0.12 5.14
CA LYS A 223 15.45 -1.53 4.85
C LYS A 223 14.82 -1.91 3.52
N LEU A 224 15.63 -2.42 2.59
CA LEU A 224 15.14 -3.01 1.34
C LEU A 224 14.94 -4.52 1.53
N VAL A 225 13.75 -5.00 1.20
CA VAL A 225 13.41 -6.43 1.13
C VAL A 225 12.93 -6.75 -0.28
N ILE A 226 13.47 -7.78 -0.90
CA ILE A 226 13.06 -8.26 -2.23
C ILE A 226 12.45 -9.65 -2.07
N ILE A 227 11.20 -9.81 -2.49
CA ILE A 227 10.50 -11.10 -2.47
C ILE A 227 10.79 -11.83 -3.80
N PRO A 228 11.32 -13.06 -3.72
CA PRO A 228 11.65 -13.83 -4.92
C PRO A 228 10.43 -14.44 -5.60
N ASP A 229 10.53 -14.70 -6.90
CA ASP A 229 9.49 -15.32 -7.75
C ASP A 229 8.12 -14.63 -7.58
N CYS A 230 8.11 -13.29 -7.60
CA CYS A 230 6.94 -12.48 -7.30
C CYS A 230 6.81 -11.32 -8.29
N GLY A 231 5.60 -11.05 -8.73
CA GLY A 231 5.25 -9.91 -9.57
C GLY A 231 4.91 -8.65 -8.75
N HIS A 232 4.08 -7.79 -9.35
CA HIS A 232 3.69 -6.50 -8.77
C HIS A 232 2.74 -6.61 -7.58
N LEU A 233 2.06 -7.77 -7.38
CA LEU A 233 1.04 -7.97 -6.35
C LEU A 233 1.54 -8.91 -5.24
N PRO A 234 2.54 -8.53 -4.42
CA PRO A 234 3.15 -9.46 -3.47
C PRO A 234 2.17 -9.99 -2.42
N GLN A 235 1.14 -9.23 -2.05
CA GLN A 235 0.19 -9.63 -1.03
C GLN A 235 -0.59 -10.90 -1.42
N PRO A 236 -1.20 -11.02 -2.61
CA PRO A 236 -1.85 -12.27 -3.03
C PRO A 236 -0.90 -13.29 -3.68
N GLU A 237 0.24 -12.89 -4.24
CA GLU A 237 1.17 -13.82 -4.88
C GLU A 237 2.06 -14.57 -3.88
N LYS A 238 2.55 -13.87 -2.86
CA LYS A 238 3.46 -14.35 -1.81
C LYS A 238 2.99 -13.87 -0.43
N PRO A 239 1.81 -14.29 0.02
CA PRO A 239 1.18 -13.76 1.23
C PRO A 239 2.01 -13.97 2.50
N ARG A 240 2.66 -15.14 2.64
CA ARG A 240 3.48 -15.46 3.81
C ARG A 240 4.72 -14.56 3.87
N GLU A 241 5.48 -14.49 2.81
CA GLU A 241 6.72 -13.70 2.72
C GLU A 241 6.42 -12.20 2.89
N THR A 242 5.30 -11.74 2.31
CA THR A 242 4.84 -10.36 2.46
C THR A 242 4.43 -10.07 3.90
N ALA A 243 3.68 -10.97 4.54
CA ALA A 243 3.28 -10.84 5.95
C ALA A 243 4.50 -10.83 6.88
N GLU A 244 5.46 -11.75 6.69
CA GLU A 244 6.70 -11.82 7.46
C GLU A 244 7.49 -10.50 7.37
N ALA A 245 7.63 -9.92 6.17
CA ALA A 245 8.32 -8.64 5.97
C ALA A 245 7.59 -7.47 6.68
N LEU A 246 6.25 -7.42 6.58
CA LEU A 246 5.44 -6.41 7.25
C LEU A 246 5.45 -6.54 8.78
N VAL A 247 5.41 -7.77 9.31
CA VAL A 247 5.53 -8.02 10.75
C VAL A 247 6.90 -7.60 11.27
N ALA A 248 7.99 -7.97 10.57
CA ALA A 248 9.34 -7.55 10.94
C ALA A 248 9.50 -6.02 10.92
N TRP A 249 8.87 -5.33 9.96
CA TRP A 249 8.84 -3.87 9.91
C TRP A 249 8.07 -3.27 11.09
N MET A 250 6.95 -3.87 11.48
CA MET A 250 6.17 -3.39 12.64
C MET A 250 6.92 -3.57 13.97
N GLN A 251 7.77 -4.58 14.09
CA GLN A 251 8.55 -4.89 15.31
C GLN A 251 9.79 -4.00 15.49
N ASN A 252 10.36 -3.46 14.40
CA ASN A 252 11.53 -2.57 14.44
C ASN A 252 11.13 -1.11 14.64
#